data_95d4a6e4a4ed7d5e6b3398ac4762df1a
#
_entry.id   95d4a6e4a4ed7d5e6b3398ac4762df1a
#
_cell.length_a   1.000
_cell.length_b   1.000
_cell.length_c   1.000
_cell.angle_alpha   90.00
_cell.angle_beta   90.00
_cell.angle_gamma   90.00
#
_symmetry.space_group_name_H-M   'P 1'
#
loop_
_entity.id
_entity.type
_entity.pdbx_description
1 polymer ?
#
loop_
_entity_poly.entity_id
_entity_poly.type
_entity_poly.pdbx_seq_one_letter_code
_entity_poly.pdbx_strand_id
1 'polypeptide(L)'
;MSLDVKNKEINEYLHILSNEIPEFLVEYANVKEMQRLKGISMISACEHTKLIPFKFFHTRYEHSLGVALIIWNFTKNKKQTIAGLYHDIATPSFSHVVDYLHGDYEKQETTEDLTEGIIKNSDEIMKLLKRDNISITEIEDYHIYPIADNDSPKLSADRL
;
A
#
# COMPACT_ATOMS: atom_id res chain seq x y z
N MET A 1 -1.84 5.24 19.50
CA MET A 1 -1.16 4.18 18.70
C MET A 1 -0.21 4.85 17.73
N SER A 2 0.93 4.24 17.40
CA SER A 2 1.89 4.77 16.40
C SER A 2 2.02 3.78 15.26
N LEU A 3 2.43 4.26 14.09
CA LEU A 3 2.82 3.37 12.98
C LEU A 3 4.02 2.54 13.43
N ASP A 4 3.98 1.23 13.17
CA ASP A 4 5.07 0.33 13.51
C ASP A 4 6.13 0.32 12.38
N VAL A 5 6.85 1.44 12.25
CA VAL A 5 7.97 1.62 11.32
C VAL A 5 9.25 1.67 12.14
N LYS A 6 10.09 0.64 11.98
CA LYS A 6 11.32 0.49 12.77
C LYS A 6 12.47 1.35 12.25
N ASN A 7 12.50 1.63 10.94
CA ASN A 7 13.56 2.45 10.34
C ASN A 7 13.28 3.93 10.60
N LYS A 8 14.23 4.60 11.28
CA LYS A 8 14.11 6.01 11.63
C LYS A 8 14.04 6.91 10.40
N GLU A 9 14.86 6.66 9.39
CA GLU A 9 14.88 7.46 8.15
C GLU A 9 13.57 7.36 7.40
N ILE A 10 12.97 6.16 7.32
CA ILE A 10 11.64 5.97 6.72
C ILE A 10 10.59 6.68 7.54
N ASN A 11 10.63 6.60 8.85
CA ASN A 11 9.67 7.29 9.70
C ASN A 11 9.75 8.82 9.53
N GLU A 12 10.95 9.38 9.45
CA GLU A 12 11.16 10.80 9.14
C GLU A 12 10.60 11.16 7.75
N TYR A 13 10.84 10.31 6.74
CA TYR A 13 10.29 10.49 5.40
C TYR A 13 8.76 10.51 5.39
N LEU A 14 8.10 9.58 6.08
CA LEU A 14 6.63 9.56 6.18
C LEU A 14 6.06 10.85 6.79
N HIS A 15 6.76 11.47 7.74
CA HIS A 15 6.38 12.77 8.29
C HIS A 15 6.58 13.96 7.33
N ILE A 16 7.43 13.81 6.31
CA ILE A 16 7.55 14.80 5.22
C ILE A 16 6.32 14.71 4.29
N LEU A 17 5.80 13.50 4.04
CA LEU A 17 4.67 13.28 3.14
C LEU A 17 3.35 13.82 3.70
N SER A 18 3.19 13.84 5.01
CA SER A 18 2.00 14.41 5.66
C SER A 18 2.36 15.03 7.01
N ASN A 19 1.81 16.22 7.26
CA ASN A 19 1.96 16.93 8.55
C ASN A 19 1.28 16.20 9.72
N GLU A 20 0.37 15.29 9.44
CA GLU A 20 -0.35 14.51 10.43
C GLU A 20 -0.54 13.05 9.98
N ILE A 21 -0.51 12.15 10.94
CA ILE A 21 -0.86 10.75 10.75
C ILE A 21 -2.19 10.52 11.46
N PRO A 22 -3.32 10.35 10.72
CA PRO A 22 -4.62 10.20 11.35
C PRO A 22 -4.74 8.85 12.08
N GLU A 23 -5.43 8.83 13.21
CA GLU A 23 -5.56 7.61 14.04
C GLU A 23 -6.16 6.44 13.25
N PHE A 24 -7.17 6.69 12.41
CA PHE A 24 -7.77 5.62 11.61
C PHE A 24 -6.74 4.94 10.71
N LEU A 25 -5.79 5.70 10.11
CA LEU A 25 -4.77 5.12 9.25
C LEU A 25 -3.91 4.11 10.02
N VAL A 26 -3.58 4.42 11.27
CA VAL A 26 -2.84 3.50 12.14
C VAL A 26 -3.62 2.21 12.39
N GLU A 27 -4.94 2.32 12.60
CA GLU A 27 -5.81 1.14 12.82
C GLU A 27 -5.85 0.26 11.57
N TYR A 28 -6.13 0.84 10.39
CA TYR A 28 -6.19 0.10 9.12
C TYR A 28 -4.83 -0.47 8.69
N ALA A 29 -3.72 0.20 9.03
CA ALA A 29 -2.37 -0.29 8.75
C ALA A 29 -1.93 -1.44 9.68
N ASN A 30 -2.52 -1.56 10.87
CA ASN A 30 -2.13 -2.57 11.85
C ASN A 30 -2.84 -3.92 11.70
N VAL A 31 -3.77 -4.06 10.74
CA VAL A 31 -4.37 -5.36 10.45
C VAL A 31 -3.32 -6.37 9.95
N LYS A 32 -3.53 -7.65 10.23
CA LYS A 32 -2.54 -8.71 9.90
C LYS A 32 -2.22 -8.79 8.41
N GLU A 33 -3.18 -8.50 7.54
CA GLU A 33 -3.03 -8.50 6.10
C GLU A 33 -2.03 -7.44 5.63
N MET A 34 -2.04 -6.25 6.23
CA MET A 34 -1.06 -5.20 5.98
C MET A 34 0.30 -5.52 6.63
N GLN A 35 0.28 -6.06 7.85
CA GLN A 35 1.53 -6.35 8.57
C GLN A 35 2.42 -7.38 7.84
N ARG A 36 1.84 -8.30 7.05
CA ARG A 36 2.61 -9.23 6.23
C ARG A 36 3.48 -8.52 5.19
N LEU A 37 3.05 -7.34 4.68
CA LEU A 37 3.79 -6.56 3.68
C LEU A 37 5.15 -6.06 4.19
N LYS A 38 5.39 -6.05 5.50
CA LYS A 38 6.71 -5.78 6.08
C LYS A 38 7.78 -6.81 5.71
N GLY A 39 7.36 -8.00 5.29
CA GLY A 39 8.24 -9.03 4.77
C GLY A 39 8.41 -9.02 3.26
N ILE A 40 7.81 -8.08 2.55
CA ILE A 40 7.84 -8.02 1.08
C ILE A 40 8.61 -6.76 0.65
N SER A 41 9.71 -6.99 -0.06
CA SER A 41 10.57 -5.93 -0.58
C SER A 41 9.95 -5.25 -1.81
N MET A 42 10.11 -3.94 -1.93
CA MET A 42 9.73 -3.18 -3.14
C MET A 42 10.58 -3.54 -4.36
N ILE A 43 11.77 -4.08 -4.16
CA ILE A 43 12.74 -4.39 -5.24
C ILE A 43 12.83 -5.89 -5.54
N SER A 44 11.77 -6.65 -5.21
CA SER A 44 11.62 -8.07 -5.59
C SER A 44 12.83 -8.93 -5.21
N ALA A 45 13.32 -8.80 -3.98
CA ALA A 45 14.47 -9.48 -3.41
C ALA A 45 15.84 -9.14 -4.05
N CYS A 46 15.92 -8.10 -4.88
CA CYS A 46 17.20 -7.64 -5.44
C CYS A 46 18.19 -7.14 -4.37
N GLU A 47 17.73 -6.83 -3.15
CA GLU A 47 18.56 -6.51 -1.99
C GLU A 47 19.52 -7.65 -1.59
N HIS A 48 19.21 -8.87 -1.98
CA HIS A 48 20.06 -10.04 -1.69
C HIS A 48 21.18 -10.26 -2.73
N THR A 49 21.20 -9.46 -3.82
CA THR A 49 22.28 -9.54 -4.82
C THR A 49 23.45 -8.63 -4.46
N LYS A 50 24.67 -9.10 -4.75
CA LYS A 50 25.87 -8.24 -4.67
C LYS A 50 26.09 -7.38 -5.93
N LEU A 51 25.28 -7.60 -6.98
CA LEU A 51 25.44 -6.91 -8.26
C LEU A 51 24.97 -5.45 -8.18
N ILE A 52 24.00 -5.16 -7.31
CA ILE A 52 23.42 -3.84 -7.16
C ILE A 52 23.58 -3.41 -5.69
N PRO A 53 24.46 -2.47 -5.39
CA PRO A 53 24.66 -2.00 -4.01
C PRO A 53 23.55 -1.00 -3.63
N PHE A 54 22.38 -1.49 -3.28
CA PHE A 54 21.34 -0.65 -2.70
C PHE A 54 21.77 -0.16 -1.32
N LYS A 55 21.63 1.13 -1.07
CA LYS A 55 21.91 1.74 0.23
C LYS A 55 20.67 1.90 1.11
N PHE A 56 19.51 1.84 0.52
CA PHE A 56 18.24 2.07 1.18
C PHE A 56 17.20 1.08 0.66
N PHE A 57 16.48 0.47 1.58
CA PHE A 57 15.42 -0.49 1.27
C PHE A 57 14.17 -0.11 2.05
N HIS A 58 13.03 -0.18 1.39
CA HIS A 58 11.73 -0.11 2.02
C HIS A 58 10.85 -1.28 1.57
N THR A 59 9.91 -1.59 2.39
CA THR A 59 8.98 -2.70 2.17
C THR A 59 7.71 -2.20 1.49
N ARG A 60 6.90 -3.13 0.98
CA ARG A 60 5.56 -2.82 0.46
C ARG A 60 4.68 -2.16 1.53
N TYR A 61 4.85 -2.51 2.80
CA TYR A 61 4.15 -1.85 3.90
C TYR A 61 4.46 -0.35 3.99
N GLU A 62 5.74 -0.01 3.95
CA GLU A 62 6.19 1.38 4.06
C GLU A 62 5.82 2.20 2.82
N HIS A 63 5.86 1.59 1.63
CA HIS A 63 5.35 2.18 0.40
C HIS A 63 3.85 2.47 0.51
N SER A 64 3.04 1.49 0.89
CA SER A 64 1.58 1.66 1.07
C SER A 64 1.22 2.74 2.08
N LEU A 65 2.01 2.88 3.16
CA LEU A 65 1.87 3.99 4.10
C LEU A 65 2.17 5.33 3.43
N GLY A 66 3.23 5.40 2.62
CA GLY A 66 3.60 6.61 1.86
C GLY A 66 2.49 7.05 0.93
N VAL A 67 1.96 6.13 0.12
CA VAL A 67 0.80 6.38 -0.77
C VAL A 67 -0.40 6.92 0.00
N ALA A 68 -0.77 6.26 1.09
CA ALA A 68 -1.90 6.68 1.93
C ALA A 68 -1.69 8.08 2.53
N LEU A 69 -0.48 8.40 3.00
CA LEU A 69 -0.18 9.70 3.59
C LEU A 69 -0.18 10.83 2.55
N ILE A 70 0.31 10.57 1.34
CA ILE A 70 0.21 11.53 0.24
C ILE A 70 -1.27 11.82 -0.06
N ILE A 71 -2.08 10.78 -0.25
CA ILE A 71 -3.52 10.93 -0.51
C ILE A 71 -4.19 11.70 0.63
N TRP A 72 -3.91 11.35 1.88
CA TRP A 72 -4.45 12.06 3.04
C TRP A 72 -4.05 13.54 3.07
N ASN A 73 -2.78 13.82 2.80
CA ASN A 73 -2.30 15.21 2.82
C ASN A 73 -3.05 16.11 1.84
N PHE A 74 -3.35 15.61 0.64
CA PHE A 74 -4.01 16.40 -0.40
C PHE A 74 -5.54 16.37 -0.36
N THR A 75 -6.15 15.27 0.10
CA THR A 75 -7.61 15.09 -0.03
C THR A 75 -8.36 15.17 1.28
N LYS A 76 -7.71 14.82 2.40
CA LYS A 76 -8.35 14.60 3.70
C LYS A 76 -9.56 13.64 3.62
N ASN A 77 -9.56 12.76 2.62
CA ASN A 77 -10.64 11.81 2.35
C ASN A 77 -10.26 10.41 2.84
N LYS A 78 -10.96 9.95 3.87
CA LYS A 78 -10.71 8.66 4.52
C LYS A 78 -10.78 7.48 3.56
N LYS A 79 -11.77 7.43 2.67
CA LYS A 79 -12.00 6.32 1.72
C LYS A 79 -10.85 6.22 0.72
N GLN A 80 -10.47 7.34 0.11
CA GLN A 80 -9.35 7.40 -0.83
C GLN A 80 -8.03 7.00 -0.14
N THR A 81 -7.84 7.45 1.09
CA THR A 81 -6.65 7.11 1.89
C THR A 81 -6.56 5.61 2.17
N ILE A 82 -7.69 4.97 2.52
CA ILE A 82 -7.73 3.51 2.78
C ILE A 82 -7.56 2.74 1.47
N ALA A 83 -8.16 3.18 0.36
CA ALA A 83 -7.94 2.56 -0.95
C ALA A 83 -6.46 2.59 -1.33
N GLY A 84 -5.79 3.74 -1.19
CA GLY A 84 -4.35 3.86 -1.41
C GLY A 84 -3.51 3.06 -0.40
N LEU A 85 -3.93 2.90 0.85
CA LEU A 85 -3.26 2.02 1.81
C LEU A 85 -3.31 0.56 1.37
N TYR A 86 -4.42 0.13 0.77
CA TYR A 86 -4.69 -1.28 0.45
C TYR A 86 -4.37 -1.66 -1.01
N HIS A 87 -3.85 -0.73 -1.82
CA HIS A 87 -3.55 -1.01 -3.22
C HIS A 87 -2.63 -2.23 -3.40
N ASP A 88 -1.65 -2.38 -2.53
CA ASP A 88 -0.67 -3.47 -2.54
C ASP A 88 -1.03 -4.64 -1.60
N ILE A 89 -2.22 -4.63 -0.97
CA ILE A 89 -2.58 -5.65 0.05
C ILE A 89 -2.55 -7.08 -0.50
N ALA A 90 -2.71 -7.28 -1.79
CA ALA A 90 -2.68 -8.57 -2.45
C ALA A 90 -1.29 -8.99 -2.93
N THR A 91 -0.29 -8.12 -2.91
CA THR A 91 1.06 -8.40 -3.44
C THR A 91 1.65 -9.67 -2.83
N PRO A 92 2.08 -10.65 -3.64
CA PRO A 92 2.68 -11.90 -3.16
C PRO A 92 4.13 -11.69 -2.68
N SER A 93 4.69 -12.70 -1.98
CA SER A 93 6.03 -12.62 -1.38
C SER A 93 7.15 -12.31 -2.38
N PHE A 94 6.97 -12.64 -3.65
CA PHE A 94 7.95 -12.36 -4.70
C PHE A 94 7.56 -11.17 -5.58
N SER A 95 6.59 -10.34 -5.14
CA SER A 95 6.13 -9.17 -5.89
C SER A 95 5.84 -9.49 -7.37
N HIS A 96 6.21 -8.64 -8.29
CA HIS A 96 5.97 -8.76 -9.73
C HIS A 96 6.66 -9.95 -10.44
N VAL A 97 7.52 -10.72 -9.75
CA VAL A 97 8.05 -11.97 -10.30
C VAL A 97 6.93 -12.98 -10.59
N VAL A 98 5.85 -12.93 -9.81
CA VAL A 98 4.66 -13.78 -10.02
C VAL A 98 3.91 -13.38 -11.27
N ASP A 99 3.77 -12.10 -11.55
CA ASP A 99 3.12 -11.57 -12.76
C ASP A 99 3.88 -12.04 -14.00
N TYR A 100 5.22 -11.98 -13.94
CA TYR A 100 6.07 -12.51 -15.01
C TYR A 100 5.87 -14.01 -15.26
N LEU A 101 5.73 -14.82 -14.21
CA LEU A 101 5.47 -16.26 -14.33
C LEU A 101 4.10 -16.55 -14.96
N HIS A 102 3.12 -15.68 -14.75
CA HIS A 102 1.77 -15.80 -15.34
C HIS A 102 1.67 -15.15 -16.73
N GLY A 103 2.74 -14.59 -17.26
CA GLY A 103 2.77 -13.92 -18.57
C GLY A 103 2.18 -12.52 -18.58
N ASP A 104 1.89 -11.94 -17.40
CA ASP A 104 1.38 -10.59 -17.21
C ASP A 104 2.50 -9.60 -16.85
N TYR A 105 3.55 -9.60 -17.65
CA TYR A 105 4.73 -8.74 -17.41
C TYR A 105 4.56 -7.30 -17.92
N GLU A 106 3.52 -7.03 -18.70
CA GLU A 106 3.26 -5.68 -19.22
C GLU A 106 2.36 -4.86 -18.29
N LYS A 107 1.30 -5.46 -17.76
CA LYS A 107 0.32 -4.76 -16.93
C LYS A 107 0.58 -4.93 -15.43
N GLN A 108 1.04 -6.12 -15.01
CA GLN A 108 1.32 -6.48 -13.60
C GLN A 108 0.08 -6.40 -12.70
N GLU A 109 -1.11 -6.62 -13.27
CA GLU A 109 -2.42 -6.49 -12.61
C GLU A 109 -2.93 -7.81 -12.00
N THR A 110 -2.31 -8.97 -12.32
CA THR A 110 -2.81 -10.31 -11.89
C THR A 110 -3.00 -10.43 -10.38
N THR A 111 -2.27 -9.65 -9.59
CA THR A 111 -2.33 -9.67 -8.14
C THR A 111 -3.40 -8.73 -7.58
N GLU A 112 -3.85 -7.74 -8.33
CA GLU A 112 -4.83 -6.74 -7.86
C GLU A 112 -6.22 -7.35 -7.75
N ASP A 113 -6.58 -8.30 -8.64
CA ASP A 113 -7.85 -9.04 -8.62
C ASP A 113 -8.15 -9.75 -7.28
N LEU A 114 -7.11 -9.99 -6.46
CA LEU A 114 -7.24 -10.65 -5.16
C LEU A 114 -7.58 -9.70 -4.02
N THR A 115 -7.49 -8.38 -4.22
CA THR A 115 -7.66 -7.36 -3.17
C THR A 115 -9.04 -7.46 -2.52
N GLU A 116 -10.11 -7.52 -3.32
CA GLU A 116 -11.48 -7.68 -2.82
C GLU A 116 -11.62 -8.92 -1.94
N GLY A 117 -11.07 -10.05 -2.41
CA GLY A 117 -11.13 -11.32 -1.69
C GLY A 117 -10.41 -11.26 -0.32
N ILE A 118 -9.24 -10.60 -0.26
CA ILE A 118 -8.50 -10.43 0.99
C ILE A 118 -9.27 -9.56 1.97
N ILE A 119 -9.82 -8.44 1.51
CA ILE A 119 -10.63 -7.53 2.32
C ILE A 119 -11.86 -8.24 2.89
N LYS A 120 -12.63 -8.94 2.04
CA LYS A 120 -13.84 -9.68 2.43
C LYS A 120 -13.59 -10.78 3.47
N ASN A 121 -12.43 -11.43 3.38
CA ASN A 121 -12.08 -12.54 4.28
C ASN A 121 -11.37 -12.07 5.57
N SER A 122 -11.14 -10.77 5.75
CA SER A 122 -10.55 -10.21 6.96
C SER A 122 -11.62 -9.70 7.92
N ASP A 123 -11.84 -10.42 9.02
CA ASP A 123 -12.76 -9.97 10.08
C ASP A 123 -12.36 -8.61 10.67
N GLU A 124 -11.06 -8.32 10.74
CA GLU A 124 -10.55 -7.05 11.29
C GLU A 124 -10.88 -5.90 10.36
N ILE A 125 -10.58 -6.02 9.05
CA ILE A 125 -10.90 -5.00 8.06
C ILE A 125 -12.41 -4.77 8.00
N MET A 126 -13.20 -5.85 7.93
CA MET A 126 -14.66 -5.75 7.85
C MET A 126 -15.28 -5.06 9.07
N LYS A 127 -14.72 -5.26 10.27
CA LYS A 127 -15.16 -4.54 11.48
C LYS A 127 -14.87 -3.05 11.39
N LEU A 128 -13.66 -2.68 10.92
CA LEU A 128 -13.28 -1.28 10.74
C LEU A 128 -14.15 -0.59 9.69
N LEU A 129 -14.37 -1.21 8.54
CA LEU A 129 -15.22 -0.69 7.46
C LEU A 129 -16.66 -0.48 7.93
N LYS A 130 -17.22 -1.46 8.65
CA LYS A 130 -18.57 -1.35 9.22
C LYS A 130 -18.67 -0.20 10.23
N ARG A 131 -17.68 -0.06 11.13
CA ARG A 131 -17.63 1.05 12.09
C ARG A 131 -17.65 2.40 11.39
N ASP A 132 -16.89 2.52 10.32
CA ASP A 132 -16.67 3.77 9.60
C ASP A 132 -17.70 4.02 8.47
N ASN A 133 -18.66 3.10 8.28
CA ASN A 133 -19.68 3.14 7.25
C ASN A 133 -19.08 3.29 5.83
N ILE A 134 -18.06 2.48 5.55
CA ILE A 134 -17.38 2.42 4.26
C ILE A 134 -17.70 1.07 3.60
N SER A 135 -18.09 1.08 2.32
CA SER A 135 -18.31 -0.15 1.56
C SER A 135 -16.99 -0.66 0.96
N ILE A 136 -16.91 -1.97 0.69
CA ILE A 136 -15.74 -2.57 0.04
C ILE A 136 -15.50 -1.93 -1.33
N THR A 137 -16.55 -1.71 -2.10
CA THR A 137 -16.51 -1.10 -3.44
C THR A 137 -15.90 0.31 -3.48
N GLU A 138 -15.74 0.95 -2.31
CA GLU A 138 -15.11 2.26 -2.21
C GLU A 138 -13.60 2.18 -1.93
N ILE A 139 -13.06 0.96 -1.71
CA ILE A 139 -11.65 0.79 -1.33
C ILE A 139 -10.94 -0.37 -2.03
N GLU A 140 -11.67 -1.27 -2.70
CA GLU A 140 -11.09 -2.46 -3.36
C GLU A 140 -10.33 -2.11 -4.63
N ASP A 141 -10.73 -1.05 -5.30
CA ASP A 141 -10.10 -0.55 -6.52
C ASP A 141 -9.63 0.91 -6.31
N TYR A 142 -8.32 1.09 -6.16
CA TYR A 142 -7.73 2.42 -5.95
C TYR A 142 -7.66 3.26 -7.22
N HIS A 143 -7.77 2.66 -8.42
CA HIS A 143 -7.75 3.36 -9.71
C HIS A 143 -8.96 4.28 -9.90
N ILE A 144 -10.07 4.05 -9.18
CA ILE A 144 -11.22 4.98 -9.19
C ILE A 144 -10.86 6.36 -8.62
N TYR A 145 -9.70 6.50 -7.98
CA TYR A 145 -9.21 7.73 -7.38
C TYR A 145 -7.98 8.27 -8.13
N PRO A 146 -8.12 9.29 -9.00
CA PRO A 146 -7.01 9.78 -9.84
C PRO A 146 -5.78 10.28 -9.09
N ILE A 147 -5.90 10.56 -7.79
CA ILE A 147 -4.75 10.91 -6.96
C ILE A 147 -3.95 9.68 -6.54
N ALA A 148 -4.62 8.53 -6.37
CA ALA A 148 -3.97 7.28 -6.00
C ALA A 148 -3.21 6.71 -7.18
N ASP A 149 -3.89 6.53 -8.32
CA ASP A 149 -3.29 6.19 -9.60
C ASP A 149 -4.01 6.87 -10.76
N ASN A 150 -3.33 7.01 -11.91
CA ASN A 150 -3.85 7.59 -13.13
C ASN A 150 -3.02 7.16 -14.35
N ASP A 151 -3.48 7.54 -15.56
CA ASP A 151 -2.80 7.20 -16.81
C ASP A 151 -1.36 7.70 -16.85
N SER A 152 -0.42 6.81 -17.21
CA SER A 152 0.97 7.19 -17.49
C SER A 152 1.02 8.22 -18.66
N PRO A 153 1.85 9.26 -18.60
CA PRO A 153 2.94 9.54 -17.65
C PRO A 153 2.60 10.49 -16.50
N LYS A 154 1.35 10.65 -16.12
CA LYS A 154 0.96 11.55 -15.04
C LYS A 154 1.47 11.04 -13.70
N LEU A 155 1.79 11.96 -12.77
CA LEU A 155 2.15 11.62 -11.40
C LEU A 155 0.91 11.19 -10.61
N SER A 156 1.09 10.16 -9.80
CA SER A 156 0.12 9.67 -8.81
C SER A 156 0.81 9.40 -7.50
N ALA A 157 0.05 9.18 -6.42
CA ALA A 157 0.63 8.87 -5.12
C ALA A 157 1.43 7.56 -5.15
N ASP A 158 1.01 6.59 -5.93
CA ASP A 158 1.67 5.30 -6.09
C ASP A 158 3.02 5.41 -6.83
N ARG A 159 3.19 6.42 -7.70
CA ARG A 159 4.41 6.62 -8.50
C ARG A 159 5.38 7.66 -7.93
N LEU A 160 5.08 8.24 -6.77
CA LEU A 160 5.95 9.16 -6.05
C LEU A 160 6.83 8.42 -5.05
#